data_764cc9902043487e4ef5abbe53e8d72f
#
_entry.id   764cc9902043487e4ef5abbe53e8d72f
#
_cell.length_a   1.000
_cell.length_b   1.000
_cell.length_c   1.000
_cell.angle_alpha   90.00
_cell.angle_beta   90.00
_cell.angle_gamma   90.00
#
_symmetry.space_group_name_H-M   'P 1'
#
loop_
_entity.id
_entity.type
_entity.pdbx_description
1 polymer ?
#
loop_
_entity_poly.entity_id
_entity_poly.type
_entity_poly.pdbx_seq_one_letter_code
_entity_poly.pdbx_strand_id
1 'polypeptide(L)'
;NFYVQEGNKRVSVLRHFDAPQIPGYVKRVLPIKTDDPRNQAYYEFLEFYKDTKLYQLQFRRPGDYRKLLKYLGKTKDEPWTEDERRTFRAYYHYFTEAFASVGKVSDLIPEEALLLWLEIYPYQKLGSFSARELKNSVAALWEDMITRNKEESVKLQTAAIDSEKNRIVSRVISSWDQLNIAFVHQQTPDASAWVFDHEMGKKHIEEVFGEKIKVRSYYGVS
;
A
#
# COMPACT_ATOMS: atom_id res chain seq x y z
N ASN A 1 -9.58 -4.77 19.95
CA ASN A 1 -10.80 -4.98 20.73
C ASN A 1 -10.59 -4.50 22.16
N PHE A 2 -11.64 -3.91 22.77
CA PHE A 2 -11.64 -3.53 24.18
C PHE A 2 -12.51 -4.52 24.94
N TYR A 3 -11.98 -5.01 26.06
CA TYR A 3 -12.71 -5.88 26.98
C TYR A 3 -12.85 -5.15 28.33
N VAL A 4 -14.06 -5.17 28.89
CA VAL A 4 -14.32 -4.57 30.18
C VAL A 4 -13.91 -5.57 31.26
N GLN A 5 -12.89 -5.25 32.04
CA GLN A 5 -12.45 -6.07 33.18
C GLN A 5 -13.28 -5.76 34.42
N GLU A 6 -13.52 -4.49 34.69
CA GLU A 6 -14.32 -4.00 35.81
C GLU A 6 -15.24 -2.86 35.39
N GLY A 7 -16.38 -2.67 36.07
CA GLY A 7 -17.31 -1.60 35.80
C GLY A 7 -18.30 -1.87 34.66
N ASN A 8 -18.62 -3.15 34.40
CA ASN A 8 -19.57 -3.53 33.34
C ASN A 8 -20.91 -2.78 33.42
N LYS A 9 -21.48 -2.57 34.62
CA LYS A 9 -22.71 -1.81 34.80
C LYS A 9 -22.55 -0.35 34.33
N ARG A 10 -21.44 0.32 34.71
CA ARG A 10 -21.15 1.68 34.29
C ARG A 10 -21.01 1.79 32.78
N VAL A 11 -20.24 0.88 32.16
CA VAL A 11 -20.05 0.85 30.71
C VAL A 11 -21.37 0.60 30.00
N SER A 12 -22.19 -0.34 30.49
CA SER A 12 -23.50 -0.62 29.91
C SER A 12 -24.46 0.58 29.97
N VAL A 13 -24.52 1.27 31.10
CA VAL A 13 -25.35 2.46 31.25
C VAL A 13 -24.87 3.59 30.33
N LEU A 14 -23.58 3.89 30.32
CA LEU A 14 -23.01 4.94 29.47
C LEU A 14 -23.20 4.65 27.99
N ARG A 15 -23.08 3.40 27.56
CA ARG A 15 -23.38 2.99 26.18
C ARG A 15 -24.87 3.10 25.83
N HIS A 16 -25.75 2.80 26.78
CA HIS A 16 -27.20 2.95 26.58
C HIS A 16 -27.60 4.41 26.35
N PHE A 17 -26.90 5.34 26.98
CA PHE A 17 -27.12 6.78 26.80
C PHE A 17 -26.22 7.40 25.73
N ASP A 18 -25.62 6.60 24.86
CA ASP A 18 -24.75 7.05 23.77
C ASP A 18 -23.65 8.05 24.21
N ALA A 19 -23.11 7.84 25.42
CA ALA A 19 -22.06 8.69 25.93
C ALA A 19 -20.84 8.69 24.98
N PRO A 20 -20.36 9.87 24.56
CA PRO A 20 -19.27 9.97 23.58
C PRO A 20 -17.94 9.45 24.13
N GLN A 21 -17.79 9.40 25.45
CA GLN A 21 -16.57 8.94 26.13
C GLN A 21 -16.92 8.20 27.41
N ILE A 22 -16.16 7.17 27.70
CA ILE A 22 -16.23 6.40 28.95
C ILE A 22 -14.88 6.51 29.66
N PRO A 23 -14.81 7.23 30.79
CA PRO A 23 -13.55 7.35 31.54
C PRO A 23 -13.17 6.03 32.19
N GLY A 24 -11.90 5.67 32.12
CA GLY A 24 -11.39 4.44 32.72
C GLY A 24 -9.90 4.22 32.51
N TYR A 25 -9.38 3.24 33.23
CA TYR A 25 -8.00 2.80 33.02
C TYR A 25 -7.95 1.74 31.93
N VAL A 26 -7.04 1.89 30.98
CA VAL A 26 -6.85 0.94 29.89
C VAL A 26 -5.54 0.20 30.07
N LYS A 27 -5.62 -1.12 30.29
CA LYS A 27 -4.46 -2.00 30.26
C LYS A 27 -4.28 -2.53 28.85
N ARG A 28 -3.22 -2.13 28.18
CA ARG A 28 -2.87 -2.66 26.85
C ARG A 28 -2.12 -3.98 27.02
N VAL A 29 -2.66 -5.05 26.45
CA VAL A 29 -1.98 -6.34 26.34
C VAL A 29 -1.40 -6.45 24.93
N LEU A 30 -0.08 -6.51 24.82
CA LEU A 30 0.60 -6.69 23.55
C LEU A 30 0.65 -8.18 23.19
N PRO A 31 0.36 -8.56 21.94
CA PRO A 31 0.57 -9.93 21.48
C PRO A 31 2.06 -10.29 21.53
N ILE A 32 2.37 -11.57 21.59
CA ILE A 32 3.75 -12.03 21.41
C ILE A 32 4.20 -11.67 19.99
N LYS A 33 5.44 -11.18 19.85
CA LYS A 33 6.01 -10.83 18.54
C LYS A 33 6.28 -12.13 17.76
N THR A 34 5.74 -12.19 16.54
CA THR A 34 5.86 -13.35 15.65
C THR A 34 6.25 -12.87 14.23
N ASP A 35 6.57 -13.82 13.37
CA ASP A 35 6.88 -13.53 11.96
C ASP A 35 5.62 -13.34 11.08
N ASP A 36 4.42 -13.44 11.67
CA ASP A 36 3.19 -13.10 10.97
C ASP A 36 3.21 -11.64 10.49
N PRO A 37 2.96 -11.37 9.20
CA PRO A 37 3.03 -10.01 8.64
C PRO A 37 2.12 -9.00 9.35
N ARG A 38 0.93 -9.41 9.78
CA ARG A 38 0.01 -8.52 10.53
C ARG A 38 0.54 -8.20 11.92
N ASN A 39 1.19 -9.19 12.56
CA ASN A 39 1.83 -8.97 13.85
C ASN A 39 3.02 -8.01 13.71
N GLN A 40 3.84 -8.18 12.66
CA GLN A 40 4.94 -7.26 12.37
C GLN A 40 4.44 -5.85 12.08
N ALA A 41 3.41 -5.68 11.24
CA ALA A 41 2.79 -4.39 10.95
C ALA A 41 2.22 -3.74 12.22
N TYR A 42 1.65 -4.53 13.15
CA TYR A 42 1.18 -4.01 14.43
C TYR A 42 2.32 -3.48 15.31
N TYR A 43 3.48 -4.13 15.33
CA TYR A 43 4.63 -3.63 16.07
C TYR A 43 5.22 -2.37 15.42
N GLU A 44 5.25 -2.28 14.09
CA GLU A 44 5.60 -1.04 13.38
C GLU A 44 4.60 0.10 13.69
N PHE A 45 3.30 -0.22 13.81
CA PHE A 45 2.30 0.74 14.27
C PHE A 45 2.63 1.29 15.66
N LEU A 46 3.03 0.45 16.62
CA LEU A 46 3.35 0.92 17.96
C LEU A 46 4.54 1.89 17.97
N GLU A 47 5.55 1.62 17.15
CA GLU A 47 6.70 2.52 16.98
C GLU A 47 6.25 3.83 16.32
N PHE A 48 5.52 3.76 15.22
CA PHE A 48 4.97 4.93 14.53
C PHE A 48 4.09 5.78 15.44
N TYR A 49 3.19 5.15 16.22
CA TYR A 49 2.31 5.84 17.14
C TYR A 49 3.07 6.58 18.27
N LYS A 50 4.19 6.02 18.72
CA LYS A 50 5.02 6.66 19.75
C LYS A 50 5.42 8.08 19.34
N ASP A 51 5.77 8.28 18.09
CA ASP A 51 6.27 9.56 17.57
C ASP A 51 5.14 10.45 17.03
N THR A 52 4.21 9.87 16.32
CA THR A 52 3.15 10.60 15.61
C THR A 52 1.88 10.84 16.41
N LYS A 53 1.54 9.95 17.37
CA LYS A 53 0.24 9.92 18.08
C LYS A 53 -0.97 9.78 17.14
N LEU A 54 -0.76 9.25 15.92
CA LEU A 54 -1.81 8.95 14.95
C LEU A 54 -2.26 7.51 15.11
N TYR A 55 -3.48 7.26 15.56
CA TYR A 55 -4.03 5.92 15.79
C TYR A 55 -4.97 5.43 14.68
N GLN A 56 -5.39 6.31 13.78
CA GLN A 56 -6.35 6.01 12.72
C GLN A 56 -5.75 5.26 11.53
N LEU A 57 -4.43 5.28 11.37
CA LEU A 57 -3.75 4.56 10.30
C LEU A 57 -3.50 3.11 10.70
N GLN A 58 -4.04 2.18 9.94
CA GLN A 58 -3.93 0.75 10.23
C GLN A 58 -3.47 -0.03 9.00
N PHE A 59 -2.17 0.09 8.68
CA PHE A 59 -1.58 -0.71 7.62
C PHE A 59 -1.56 -2.20 7.97
N ARG A 60 -1.75 -3.02 6.96
CA ARG A 60 -1.77 -4.49 7.11
C ARG A 60 -0.44 -5.14 6.78
N ARG A 61 0.51 -4.39 6.21
CA ARG A 61 1.79 -4.89 5.70
C ARG A 61 2.97 -4.28 6.43
N PRO A 62 4.00 -5.10 6.73
CA PRO A 62 5.27 -4.58 7.26
C PRO A 62 5.92 -3.63 6.26
N GLY A 63 6.52 -2.56 6.78
CA GLY A 63 7.23 -1.56 5.97
C GLY A 63 6.36 -0.40 5.51
N ASP A 64 5.02 -0.48 5.55
CA ASP A 64 4.15 0.57 5.04
C ASP A 64 4.22 1.85 5.88
N TYR A 65 4.39 1.75 7.20
CA TYR A 65 4.64 2.93 8.04
C TYR A 65 5.94 3.65 7.66
N ARG A 66 6.99 2.92 7.29
CA ARG A 66 8.25 3.50 6.81
C ARG A 66 8.11 4.15 5.44
N LYS A 67 7.34 3.52 4.53
CA LYS A 67 7.02 4.12 3.22
C LYS A 67 6.29 5.44 3.41
N LEU A 68 5.27 5.47 4.29
CA LEU A 68 4.53 6.70 4.59
C LEU A 68 5.48 7.81 5.09
N LEU A 69 6.30 7.54 6.10
CA LEU A 69 7.24 8.52 6.63
C LEU A 69 8.17 9.06 5.52
N LYS A 70 8.67 8.19 4.65
CA LYS A 70 9.50 8.59 3.50
C LYS A 70 8.77 9.56 2.56
N TYR A 71 7.49 9.29 2.22
CA TYR A 71 6.72 10.18 1.34
C TYR A 71 6.37 11.51 2.00
N LEU A 72 6.29 11.54 3.32
CA LEU A 72 6.09 12.75 4.10
C LEU A 72 7.39 13.55 4.35
N GLY A 73 8.54 13.02 3.93
CA GLY A 73 9.86 13.61 4.23
C GLY A 73 10.20 13.56 5.72
N LYS A 74 9.68 12.56 6.44
CA LYS A 74 9.89 12.36 7.88
C LYS A 74 10.77 11.16 8.15
N THR A 75 11.47 11.21 9.26
CA THR A 75 12.31 10.10 9.75
C THR A 75 11.65 9.41 10.93
N LYS A 76 12.10 8.19 11.22
CA LYS A 76 11.77 7.46 12.44
C LYS A 76 12.40 8.18 13.64
N ASP A 77 11.78 8.07 14.81
CA ASP A 77 12.19 8.68 16.09
C ASP A 77 12.17 10.22 16.08
N GLU A 78 11.41 10.83 15.14
CA GLU A 78 11.15 12.26 15.08
C GLU A 78 9.72 12.55 15.59
N PRO A 79 9.55 13.10 16.79
CA PRO A 79 8.22 13.42 17.32
C PRO A 79 7.54 14.48 16.48
N TRP A 80 6.28 14.23 16.10
CA TRP A 80 5.49 15.17 15.33
C TRP A 80 4.93 16.28 16.22
N THR A 81 4.97 17.50 15.73
CA THR A 81 4.30 18.64 16.34
C THR A 81 2.78 18.52 16.26
N GLU A 82 2.04 19.29 17.05
CA GLU A 82 0.56 19.28 16.99
C GLU A 82 0.05 19.77 15.64
N ASP A 83 0.71 20.75 15.01
CA ASP A 83 0.33 21.28 13.71
C ASP A 83 0.55 20.26 12.59
N GLU A 84 1.63 19.51 12.63
CA GLU A 84 1.87 18.42 11.68
C GLU A 84 0.82 17.32 11.82
N ARG A 85 0.48 16.93 13.04
CA ARG A 85 -0.59 15.98 13.31
C ARG A 85 -1.95 16.46 12.79
N ARG A 86 -2.27 17.73 13.05
CA ARG A 86 -3.53 18.35 12.60
C ARG A 86 -3.60 18.40 11.08
N THR A 87 -2.55 18.87 10.44
CA THR A 87 -2.45 18.94 8.97
C THR A 87 -2.57 17.56 8.34
N PHE A 88 -1.84 16.57 8.87
CA PHE A 88 -1.93 15.22 8.34
C PHE A 88 -3.34 14.62 8.51
N ARG A 89 -3.98 14.80 9.68
CA ARG A 89 -5.36 14.31 9.89
C ARG A 89 -6.33 14.94 8.91
N ALA A 90 -6.22 16.24 8.67
CA ALA A 90 -7.07 16.93 7.70
C ALA A 90 -6.87 16.39 6.28
N TYR A 91 -5.62 16.22 5.84
CA TYR A 91 -5.30 15.70 4.51
C TYR A 91 -5.69 14.23 4.37
N TYR A 92 -5.48 13.42 5.38
CA TYR A 92 -5.90 12.02 5.38
C TYR A 92 -7.42 11.89 5.31
N HIS A 93 -8.16 12.66 6.09
CA HIS A 93 -9.62 12.70 6.02
C HIS A 93 -10.10 13.12 4.63
N TYR A 94 -9.52 14.17 4.06
CA TYR A 94 -9.83 14.64 2.72
C TYR A 94 -9.57 13.58 1.64
N PHE A 95 -8.46 12.85 1.76
CA PHE A 95 -8.16 11.73 0.89
C PHE A 95 -9.18 10.59 1.04
N THR A 96 -9.54 10.23 2.27
CA THR A 96 -10.51 9.14 2.53
C THR A 96 -11.89 9.44 1.99
N GLU A 97 -12.34 10.69 2.04
CA GLU A 97 -13.59 11.14 1.41
C GLU A 97 -13.51 11.03 -0.12
N ALA A 98 -12.40 11.47 -0.72
CA ALA A 98 -12.19 11.34 -2.16
C ALA A 98 -12.18 9.86 -2.59
N PHE A 99 -11.46 9.00 -1.85
CA PHE A 99 -11.41 7.56 -2.08
C PHE A 99 -12.81 6.92 -1.99
N ALA A 100 -13.56 7.19 -0.93
CA ALA A 100 -14.92 6.69 -0.75
C ALA A 100 -15.88 7.17 -1.86
N SER A 101 -15.68 8.40 -2.34
CA SER A 101 -16.53 9.00 -3.40
C SER A 101 -16.32 8.37 -4.80
N VAL A 102 -15.25 7.60 -5.01
CA VAL A 102 -15.07 6.81 -6.25
C VAL A 102 -16.12 5.70 -6.34
N GLY A 103 -16.60 5.20 -5.19
CA GLY A 103 -17.75 4.29 -5.13
C GLY A 103 -17.51 2.89 -5.64
N LYS A 104 -16.24 2.49 -5.87
CA LYS A 104 -15.87 1.14 -6.31
C LYS A 104 -15.60 0.25 -5.09
N VAL A 105 -16.13 -0.96 -5.13
CA VAL A 105 -15.91 -1.97 -4.06
C VAL A 105 -14.60 -2.70 -4.30
N SER A 106 -13.77 -2.79 -3.28
CA SER A 106 -12.51 -3.55 -3.33
C SER A 106 -12.01 -3.88 -1.92
N ASP A 107 -11.05 -4.79 -1.83
CA ASP A 107 -10.34 -5.11 -0.59
C ASP A 107 -9.25 -4.09 -0.23
N LEU A 108 -9.03 -3.09 -1.08
CA LEU A 108 -8.09 -2.01 -0.88
C LEU A 108 -8.61 -1.07 0.21
N ILE A 109 -7.83 -0.88 1.26
CA ILE A 109 -8.15 0.07 2.32
C ILE A 109 -7.60 1.47 1.99
N PRO A 110 -8.21 2.54 2.53
CA PRO A 110 -7.77 3.91 2.25
C PRO A 110 -6.31 4.18 2.54
N GLU A 111 -5.75 3.57 3.57
CA GLU A 111 -4.34 3.70 3.95
C GLU A 111 -3.40 3.18 2.87
N GLU A 112 -3.68 2.01 2.32
CA GLU A 112 -2.91 1.40 1.24
C GLU A 112 -3.07 2.19 -0.07
N ALA A 113 -4.29 2.66 -0.35
CA ALA A 113 -4.55 3.54 -1.49
C ALA A 113 -3.77 4.86 -1.38
N LEU A 114 -3.70 5.45 -0.18
CA LEU A 114 -2.90 6.65 0.06
C LEU A 114 -1.42 6.43 -0.25
N LEU A 115 -0.84 5.31 0.17
CA LEU A 115 0.56 5.01 -0.15
C LEU A 115 0.81 4.93 -1.65
N LEU A 116 -0.06 4.22 -2.39
CA LEU A 116 0.04 4.09 -3.83
C LEU A 116 -0.16 5.43 -4.55
N TRP A 117 -1.04 6.29 -4.03
CA TRP A 117 -1.23 7.64 -4.53
C TRP A 117 0.01 8.52 -4.30
N LEU A 118 0.64 8.42 -3.11
CA LEU A 118 1.84 9.15 -2.75
C LEU A 118 3.10 8.71 -3.53
N GLU A 119 3.10 7.55 -4.17
CA GLU A 119 4.16 7.16 -5.11
C GLU A 119 4.19 8.05 -6.35
N ILE A 120 3.03 8.59 -6.76
CA ILE A 120 2.85 9.35 -7.99
C ILE A 120 2.75 10.85 -7.69
N TYR A 121 2.04 11.21 -6.64
CA TYR A 121 1.78 12.59 -6.26
C TYR A 121 2.49 12.95 -4.96
N PRO A 122 3.24 14.05 -4.90
CA PRO A 122 3.85 14.51 -3.65
C PRO A 122 2.79 14.89 -2.62
N TYR A 123 3.09 14.67 -1.35
CA TYR A 123 2.19 14.90 -0.21
C TYR A 123 1.51 16.28 -0.22
N GLN A 124 2.24 17.34 -0.63
CA GLN A 124 1.74 18.71 -0.70
C GLN A 124 0.52 18.86 -1.64
N LYS A 125 0.37 17.95 -2.61
CA LYS A 125 -0.79 17.96 -3.52
C LYS A 125 -2.12 17.69 -2.81
N LEU A 126 -2.12 16.99 -1.68
CA LEU A 126 -3.33 16.80 -0.87
C LEU A 126 -3.91 18.12 -0.38
N GLY A 127 -3.07 19.11 -0.09
CA GLY A 127 -3.53 20.45 0.32
C GLY A 127 -3.83 21.42 -0.82
N SER A 128 -3.40 21.11 -2.04
CA SER A 128 -3.57 22.00 -3.20
C SER A 128 -4.65 21.55 -4.19
N PHE A 129 -5.01 20.27 -4.20
CA PHE A 129 -6.07 19.75 -5.05
C PHE A 129 -7.44 20.14 -4.53
N SER A 130 -8.35 20.52 -5.42
CA SER A 130 -9.78 20.58 -5.13
C SER A 130 -10.36 19.16 -4.92
N ALA A 131 -11.53 19.05 -4.31
CA ALA A 131 -12.20 17.76 -4.09
C ALA A 131 -12.40 16.98 -5.40
N ARG A 132 -12.72 17.69 -6.48
CA ARG A 132 -12.90 17.10 -7.81
C ARG A 132 -11.59 16.58 -8.40
N GLU A 133 -10.51 17.35 -8.28
CA GLU A 133 -9.18 16.94 -8.75
C GLU A 133 -8.65 15.74 -7.98
N LEU A 134 -8.79 15.74 -6.66
CA LEU A 134 -8.38 14.62 -5.82
C LEU A 134 -9.17 13.35 -6.16
N LYS A 135 -10.50 13.45 -6.25
CA LYS A 135 -11.34 12.33 -6.68
C LYS A 135 -10.94 11.80 -8.06
N ASN A 136 -10.72 12.68 -9.03
CA ASN A 136 -10.32 12.28 -10.38
C ASN A 136 -8.94 11.59 -10.38
N SER A 137 -7.98 12.07 -9.59
CA SER A 137 -6.66 11.46 -9.46
C SER A 137 -6.73 10.06 -8.85
N VAL A 138 -7.55 9.87 -7.82
CA VAL A 138 -7.80 8.54 -7.23
C VAL A 138 -8.51 7.62 -8.23
N ALA A 139 -9.53 8.11 -8.93
CA ALA A 139 -10.27 7.33 -9.92
C ALA A 139 -9.38 6.90 -11.09
N ALA A 140 -8.49 7.77 -11.57
CA ALA A 140 -7.55 7.47 -12.64
C ALA A 140 -6.55 6.37 -12.26
N LEU A 141 -6.13 6.31 -10.99
CA LEU A 141 -5.18 5.32 -10.51
C LEU A 141 -5.84 4.04 -9.98
N TRP A 142 -7.17 3.96 -9.97
CA TRP A 142 -7.91 2.91 -9.29
C TRP A 142 -7.51 1.49 -9.72
N GLU A 143 -7.46 1.24 -11.03
CA GLU A 143 -7.12 -0.09 -11.55
C GLU A 143 -5.67 -0.48 -11.23
N ASP A 144 -4.75 0.47 -11.32
CA ASP A 144 -3.34 0.27 -10.93
C ASP A 144 -3.20 -0.02 -9.44
N MET A 145 -3.94 0.70 -8.59
CA MET A 145 -3.97 0.48 -7.16
C MET A 145 -4.47 -0.93 -6.80
N ILE A 146 -5.55 -1.38 -7.44
CA ILE A 146 -6.11 -2.73 -7.23
C ILE A 146 -5.12 -3.80 -7.67
N THR A 147 -4.51 -3.64 -8.83
CA THR A 147 -3.54 -4.61 -9.37
C THR A 147 -2.32 -4.73 -8.46
N ARG A 148 -1.71 -3.61 -8.08
CA ARG A 148 -0.56 -3.58 -7.16
C ARG A 148 -0.91 -4.13 -5.78
N ASN A 149 -2.10 -3.80 -5.26
CA ASN A 149 -2.55 -4.33 -3.97
C ASN A 149 -2.66 -5.87 -3.98
N LYS A 150 -3.17 -6.46 -5.07
CA LYS A 150 -3.24 -7.91 -5.25
C LYS A 150 -1.85 -8.54 -5.35
N GLU A 151 -0.96 -7.96 -6.14
CA GLU A 151 0.42 -8.45 -6.30
C GLU A 151 1.19 -8.43 -4.97
N GLU A 152 1.10 -7.36 -4.20
CA GLU A 152 1.74 -7.28 -2.88
C GLU A 152 1.11 -8.27 -1.89
N SER A 153 -0.21 -8.50 -1.95
CA SER A 153 -0.90 -9.49 -1.12
C SER A 153 -0.45 -10.91 -1.44
N VAL A 154 -0.28 -11.24 -2.70
CA VAL A 154 0.24 -12.55 -3.15
C VAL A 154 1.69 -12.74 -2.67
N LYS A 155 2.55 -11.73 -2.80
CA LYS A 155 3.94 -11.78 -2.30
C LYS A 155 4.00 -12.06 -0.80
N LEU A 156 3.13 -11.42 -0.01
CA LEU A 156 3.07 -11.66 1.44
C LEU A 156 2.57 -13.06 1.79
N GLN A 157 1.56 -13.57 1.09
CA GLN A 157 1.07 -14.93 1.30
C GLN A 157 2.14 -15.96 0.92
N THR A 158 2.83 -15.76 -0.17
CA THR A 158 3.93 -16.61 -0.60
C THR A 158 5.08 -16.56 0.41
N ALA A 159 5.45 -15.40 0.91
CA ALA A 159 6.49 -15.25 1.93
C ALA A 159 6.13 -15.93 3.26
N ALA A 160 4.86 -15.90 3.67
CA ALA A 160 4.38 -16.55 4.90
C ALA A 160 4.36 -18.08 4.79
N ILE A 161 4.08 -18.62 3.59
CA ILE A 161 4.10 -20.07 3.32
C ILE A 161 5.53 -20.59 3.15
N ASP A 162 6.45 -19.70 2.79
CA ASP A 162 7.79 -20.01 2.27
C ASP A 162 8.92 -19.96 3.29
N SER A 163 8.65 -19.78 4.58
CA SER A 163 9.74 -19.78 5.55
C SER A 163 10.53 -21.10 5.65
N GLU A 164 9.96 -22.22 5.19
CA GLU A 164 10.65 -23.50 5.13
C GLU A 164 10.91 -24.06 3.71
N LYS A 165 10.08 -23.71 2.73
CA LYS A 165 10.23 -24.22 1.35
C LYS A 165 11.07 -23.32 0.41
N ASN A 166 11.24 -22.05 0.74
CA ASN A 166 11.90 -21.07 -0.16
C ASN A 166 13.42 -21.15 -0.25
N ARG A 167 14.10 -21.97 0.54
CA ARG A 167 15.52 -22.23 0.33
C ARG A 167 15.84 -22.95 -0.99
N ILE A 168 14.86 -23.65 -1.56
CA ILE A 168 15.05 -24.39 -2.80
C ILE A 168 14.55 -23.60 -4.00
N VAL A 169 13.38 -22.96 -3.88
CA VAL A 169 12.76 -22.20 -5.00
C VAL A 169 13.52 -20.88 -5.27
N SER A 170 13.96 -20.16 -4.22
CA SER A 170 14.76 -18.95 -4.39
C SER A 170 16.15 -19.25 -5.01
N ARG A 171 16.73 -20.44 -4.76
CA ARG A 171 17.94 -20.89 -5.45
C ARG A 171 17.71 -21.21 -6.93
N VAL A 172 16.53 -21.70 -7.30
CA VAL A 172 16.18 -21.98 -8.70
C VAL A 172 15.89 -20.71 -9.47
N ILE A 173 15.18 -19.72 -8.84
CA ILE A 173 14.85 -18.43 -9.48
C ILE A 173 16.06 -17.49 -9.53
N SER A 174 16.95 -17.51 -8.53
CA SER A 174 18.18 -16.70 -8.53
C SER A 174 19.27 -17.23 -9.45
N SER A 175 19.11 -18.44 -10.01
CA SER A 175 20.02 -19.02 -10.98
C SER A 175 19.67 -18.72 -12.45
N TRP A 176 18.66 -17.92 -12.70
CA TRP A 176 18.36 -17.47 -14.05
C TRP A 176 19.25 -16.27 -14.39
N ASP A 177 20.36 -16.58 -15.05
CA ASP A 177 21.31 -15.57 -15.51
C ASP A 177 20.69 -14.61 -16.53
N GLN A 178 19.56 -14.98 -17.15
CA GLN A 178 18.89 -14.18 -18.17
C GLN A 178 17.40 -14.49 -18.26
N LEU A 179 16.55 -13.45 -18.23
CA LEU A 179 15.10 -13.56 -18.45
C LEU A 179 14.81 -13.53 -19.97
N ASN A 180 14.10 -14.54 -20.49
CA ASN A 180 13.65 -14.55 -21.87
C ASN A 180 12.22 -14.02 -21.97
N ILE A 181 12.03 -12.97 -22.78
CA ILE A 181 10.74 -12.32 -23.01
C ILE A 181 10.35 -12.49 -24.48
N ALA A 182 9.12 -12.90 -24.76
CA ALA A 182 8.58 -12.98 -26.10
C ALA A 182 7.42 -11.99 -26.27
N PHE A 183 7.52 -11.11 -27.26
CA PHE A 183 6.42 -10.30 -27.75
C PHE A 183 5.75 -11.03 -28.92
N VAL A 184 4.45 -11.26 -28.84
CA VAL A 184 3.70 -11.96 -29.88
C VAL A 184 2.65 -11.02 -30.44
N HIS A 185 2.73 -10.74 -31.72
CA HIS A 185 1.87 -9.80 -32.43
C HIS A 185 1.17 -10.47 -33.61
N GLN A 186 -0.10 -10.12 -33.80
CA GLN A 186 -0.87 -10.56 -35.00
C GLN A 186 -0.43 -9.81 -36.26
N GLN A 187 0.09 -8.61 -36.12
CA GLN A 187 0.49 -7.72 -37.22
C GLN A 187 1.98 -7.33 -37.08
N THR A 188 2.53 -6.79 -38.16
CA THR A 188 3.87 -6.20 -38.17
C THR A 188 3.85 -4.74 -37.66
N PRO A 189 4.98 -4.18 -37.25
CA PRO A 189 5.06 -2.76 -36.82
C PRO A 189 4.65 -1.78 -37.96
N ASP A 190 4.90 -2.13 -39.19
CA ASP A 190 4.52 -1.30 -40.36
C ASP A 190 3.02 -1.28 -40.61
N ALA A 191 2.32 -2.33 -40.18
CA ALA A 191 0.87 -2.49 -40.40
C ALA A 191 0.03 -1.99 -39.19
N SER A 192 0.63 -1.72 -38.04
CA SER A 192 -0.07 -1.32 -36.83
C SER A 192 0.75 -0.39 -35.95
N ALA A 193 0.24 0.83 -35.75
CA ALA A 193 0.84 1.80 -34.84
C ALA A 193 0.97 1.25 -33.41
N TRP A 194 -0.01 0.46 -32.97
CA TRP A 194 0.02 -0.18 -31.66
C TRP A 194 1.19 -1.16 -31.52
N VAL A 195 1.47 -1.97 -32.55
CA VAL A 195 2.63 -2.87 -32.57
C VAL A 195 3.93 -2.08 -32.62
N PHE A 196 3.98 -0.98 -33.35
CA PHE A 196 5.12 -0.09 -33.40
C PHE A 196 5.48 0.47 -32.02
N ASP A 197 4.49 0.95 -31.28
CA ASP A 197 4.69 1.50 -29.94
C ASP A 197 5.20 0.42 -28.96
N HIS A 198 4.73 -0.83 -29.09
CA HIS A 198 5.22 -1.96 -28.30
C HIS A 198 6.68 -2.31 -28.63
N GLU A 199 7.07 -2.25 -29.89
CA GLU A 199 8.48 -2.44 -30.29
C GLU A 199 9.40 -1.31 -29.78
N MET A 200 8.90 -0.08 -29.69
CA MET A 200 9.62 1.01 -29.04
C MET A 200 9.78 0.76 -27.54
N GLY A 201 8.72 0.28 -26.88
CA GLY A 201 8.78 -0.13 -25.46
C GLY A 201 9.78 -1.28 -25.24
N LYS A 202 9.83 -2.26 -26.15
CA LYS A 202 10.82 -3.34 -26.12
C LYS A 202 12.24 -2.81 -26.13
N LYS A 203 12.58 -1.89 -27.04
CA LYS A 203 13.91 -1.27 -27.11
C LYS A 203 14.28 -0.61 -25.78
N HIS A 204 13.33 0.09 -25.18
CA HIS A 204 13.55 0.71 -23.89
C HIS A 204 13.83 -0.31 -22.78
N ILE A 205 13.11 -1.43 -22.75
CA ILE A 205 13.36 -2.52 -21.81
C ILE A 205 14.77 -3.12 -22.02
N GLU A 206 15.17 -3.34 -23.27
CA GLU A 206 16.50 -3.85 -23.61
C GLU A 206 17.61 -2.88 -23.17
N GLU A 207 17.40 -1.57 -23.32
CA GLU A 207 18.33 -0.54 -22.85
C GLU A 207 18.47 -0.49 -21.33
N VAL A 208 17.36 -0.62 -20.61
CA VAL A 208 17.34 -0.53 -19.14
C VAL A 208 17.92 -1.78 -18.48
N PHE A 209 17.63 -2.96 -18.99
CA PHE A 209 17.99 -4.23 -18.35
C PHE A 209 19.23 -4.91 -18.98
N GLY A 210 19.64 -4.50 -20.17
CA GLY A 210 20.84 -4.99 -20.83
C GLY A 210 20.90 -6.52 -20.94
N GLU A 211 22.01 -7.10 -20.55
CA GLU A 211 22.27 -8.55 -20.63
C GLU A 211 21.39 -9.42 -19.73
N LYS A 212 20.66 -8.81 -18.78
CA LYS A 212 19.76 -9.53 -17.87
C LYS A 212 18.50 -10.05 -18.55
N ILE A 213 18.19 -9.55 -19.75
CA ILE A 213 17.02 -9.99 -20.50
C ILE A 213 17.38 -10.33 -21.93
N LYS A 214 16.62 -11.23 -22.52
CA LYS A 214 16.65 -11.53 -23.95
C LYS A 214 15.24 -11.41 -24.48
N VAL A 215 15.02 -10.44 -25.37
CA VAL A 215 13.68 -10.15 -25.90
C VAL A 215 13.60 -10.59 -27.36
N ARG A 216 12.51 -11.24 -27.72
CA ARG A 216 12.20 -11.63 -29.11
C ARG A 216 10.79 -11.20 -29.48
N SER A 217 10.61 -10.75 -30.70
CA SER A 217 9.30 -10.45 -31.27
C SER A 217 8.93 -11.48 -32.33
N TYR A 218 7.67 -11.88 -32.32
CA TYR A 218 7.06 -12.78 -33.29
C TYR A 218 5.86 -12.07 -33.88
N TYR A 219 5.75 -12.07 -35.21
CA TYR A 219 4.69 -11.40 -35.96
C TYR A 219 3.86 -12.37 -36.74
N GLY A 220 2.61 -12.00 -37.06
CA GLY A 220 1.71 -12.82 -37.86
C GLY A 220 1.23 -14.09 -37.16
N VAL A 221 1.22 -14.08 -35.84
CA VAL A 221 0.72 -15.22 -35.06
C VAL A 221 -0.79 -15.07 -34.91
N SER A 222 -1.54 -16.00 -35.52
CA SER A 222 -3.01 -16.07 -35.46
C SER A 222 -3.49 -17.05 -34.40
#